data_0ef9d3efbf70d16ac274a591849f5b20
#
_entry.id   0ef9d3efbf70d16ac274a591849f5b20
#
_cell.length_a   1.000
_cell.length_b   1.000
_cell.length_c   1.000
_cell.angle_alpha   90.00
_cell.angle_beta   90.00
_cell.angle_gamma   90.00
#
_symmetry.space_group_name_H-M   'P 1'
#
loop_
_entity.id
_entity.type
_entity.pdbx_description
1 polymer ?
#
loop_
_entity_poly.entity_id
_entity_poly.type
_entity_poly.pdbx_seq_one_letter_code
_entity_poly.pdbx_strand_id
1 'polypeptide(L)'
;MTAAEGTDDQGMTHAKKSAAASKPQARGRRAAEPPANAPETTDGLEGAMRALELGLDKKALEPVLLDVRQLCSFCNYQLVLSGRSERQVDAIADGIAAGLKADGLRPISSEGARSGQWALLDYGDFVVHVFLHAAREHYDLEGLWNDAARVPIEVPADARIPIDEQYETSAVS
;
A
#
# COMPACT_ATOMS: atom_id res chain seq x y z
N MET A 1 -73.42 13.42 -7.43
CA MET A 1 -73.01 13.27 -7.30
C MET A 1 -71.96 12.82 -7.03
N THR A 2 -71.40 12.43 -6.95
CA THR A 2 -70.74 11.95 -6.65
C THR A 2 -69.54 11.65 -6.76
N ALA A 3 -69.01 11.49 -7.00
CA ALA A 3 -68.08 11.29 -7.21
C ALA A 3 -66.97 11.00 -6.77
N ALA A 4 -66.52 10.85 -6.66
CA ALA A 4 -65.64 10.65 -6.28
C ALA A 4 -64.67 10.14 -6.14
N GLU A 5 -64.41 9.92 -6.14
CA GLU A 5 -63.76 9.48 -6.03
C GLU A 5 -62.63 9.10 -5.98
N GLY A 6 -62.29 8.77 -5.94
CA GLY A 6 -61.42 8.28 -5.86
C GLY A 6 -60.27 8.23 -5.77
N THR A 7 -59.94 8.06 -5.84
CA THR A 7 -58.98 8.11 -5.96
C THR A 7 -57.90 8.00 -5.43
N ASP A 8 -57.54 7.88 -5.32
CA ASP A 8 -56.72 7.94 -4.91
C ASP A 8 -55.76 7.35 -4.57
N ASP A 9 -55.58 6.92 -4.36
CA ASP A 9 -54.91 6.34 -3.91
C ASP A 9 -53.80 6.02 -4.21
N GLN A 10 -53.81 5.86 -4.78
CA GLN A 10 -52.98 5.59 -5.29
C GLN A 10 -51.76 5.79 -5.04
N GLY A 11 -51.55 6.35 -5.07
CA GLY A 11 -50.33 6.64 -5.10
C GLY A 11 -49.52 6.08 -4.20
N MET A 12 -49.93 5.84 -3.41
CA MET A 12 -49.25 5.51 -2.44
C MET A 12 -48.39 4.53 -2.67
N THR A 13 -48.74 3.95 -3.27
CA THR A 13 -48.04 2.91 -3.46
C THR A 13 -46.72 3.18 -3.69
N HIS A 14 -46.51 3.97 -4.45
CA HIS A 14 -45.32 4.13 -4.81
C HIS A 14 -44.41 4.32 -3.80
N ALA A 15 -44.72 4.80 -3.01
CA ALA A 15 -43.81 5.18 -2.09
C ALA A 15 -42.97 4.10 -1.70
N LYS A 16 -43.48 3.07 -1.64
CA LYS A 16 -42.79 2.17 -1.07
C LYS A 16 -41.68 1.80 -1.76
N LYS A 17 -41.77 1.74 -2.82
CA LYS A 17 -40.79 1.28 -3.45
C LYS A 17 -39.57 1.86 -3.16
N SER A 18 -39.56 2.91 -2.90
CA SER A 18 -38.37 3.51 -2.79
C SER A 18 -37.51 2.90 -1.79
N ALA A 19 -38.07 2.39 -0.92
CA ALA A 19 -37.28 1.95 0.11
C ALA A 19 -36.35 0.95 -0.31
N ALA A 20 -36.72 0.27 -1.18
CA ALA A 20 -35.95 -0.77 -1.51
C ALA A 20 -34.63 -0.40 -1.92
N ALA A 21 -34.53 0.65 -2.38
CA ALA A 21 -33.33 0.97 -2.96
C ALA A 21 -32.24 1.02 -2.03
N SER A 22 -32.50 0.98 -0.91
CA SER A 22 -31.50 1.32 -0.06
C SER A 22 -30.39 0.42 0.10
N LYS A 23 -30.40 -0.73 -0.34
CA LYS A 23 -29.38 -1.50 -0.03
C LYS A 23 -28.27 -1.60 -0.89
N PRO A 24 -28.10 -0.99 -1.77
CA PRO A 24 -27.07 -1.12 -2.72
C PRO A 24 -25.70 -1.09 -2.20
N GLN A 25 -25.52 -0.56 -1.17
CA GLN A 25 -24.27 -0.39 -0.78
C GLN A 25 -23.48 -1.60 -0.73
N ALA A 26 -23.99 -2.57 -0.42
CA ALA A 26 -23.21 -3.72 -0.22
C ALA A 26 -22.45 -4.09 -1.42
N ARG A 27 -22.97 -3.75 -2.53
CA ARG A 27 -22.32 -4.15 -3.64
C ARG A 27 -21.15 -3.40 -3.87
N GLY A 28 -21.04 -2.33 -3.42
CA GLY A 28 -19.96 -1.50 -3.75
C GLY A 28 -18.64 -2.11 -3.47
N ARG A 29 -18.64 -3.14 -2.75
CA ARG A 29 -17.42 -3.65 -2.47
C ARG A 29 -16.93 -4.62 -3.44
N ARG A 30 -17.55 -4.83 -4.47
CA ARG A 30 -16.98 -5.58 -5.44
C ARG A 30 -15.69 -4.93 -5.73
N ALA A 31 -14.65 -5.57 -5.42
CA ALA A 31 -13.35 -5.10 -5.73
C ALA A 31 -13.36 -4.82 -7.20
N ALA A 32 -12.91 -3.71 -7.58
CA ALA A 32 -12.89 -3.34 -8.96
C ALA A 32 -12.15 -4.44 -9.69
N GLU A 33 -12.71 -4.96 -10.74
CA GLU A 33 -12.04 -5.94 -11.53
C GLU A 33 -10.76 -5.32 -12.02
N PRO A 34 -9.64 -6.00 -11.90
CA PRO A 34 -8.41 -5.44 -12.40
C PRO A 34 -8.57 -5.19 -13.88
N PRO A 35 -7.99 -4.15 -14.41
CA PRO A 35 -8.07 -3.88 -15.81
C PRO A 35 -7.58 -5.10 -16.56
N ALA A 36 -8.24 -5.40 -17.64
CA ALA A 36 -7.98 -6.59 -18.41
C ALA A 36 -6.53 -6.77 -18.84
N ASN A 37 -5.71 -5.79 -18.68
CA ASN A 37 -4.31 -5.86 -19.03
C ASN A 37 -3.38 -5.79 -17.82
N ALA A 38 -3.91 -5.92 -16.64
CA ALA A 38 -3.03 -6.05 -15.50
C ALA A 38 -2.36 -7.41 -15.67
N PRO A 39 -1.05 -7.47 -15.54
CA PRO A 39 -0.38 -8.75 -15.62
C PRO A 39 -1.00 -9.61 -14.53
N GLU A 40 -1.30 -10.85 -14.87
CA GLU A 40 -1.87 -11.75 -13.90
C GLU A 40 -0.88 -11.83 -12.77
N THR A 41 -1.20 -11.13 -11.71
CA THR A 41 -0.27 -10.98 -10.64
C THR A 41 -0.16 -12.26 -9.91
N THR A 42 0.96 -12.84 -10.04
CA THR A 42 1.35 -13.91 -9.19
C THR A 42 1.49 -13.33 -7.80
N ASP A 43 0.42 -13.30 -7.08
CA ASP A 43 0.37 -13.00 -5.64
C ASP A 43 1.04 -11.68 -5.17
N GLY A 44 1.40 -10.79 -6.07
CA GLY A 44 1.96 -9.48 -5.72
C GLY A 44 3.48 -9.39 -5.75
N LEU A 45 4.18 -10.49 -6.00
CA LEU A 45 5.64 -10.48 -6.00
C LEU A 45 6.20 -9.58 -7.10
N GLU A 46 5.63 -9.62 -8.29
CA GLU A 46 6.10 -8.78 -9.38
C GLU A 46 5.94 -7.29 -9.05
N GLY A 47 4.81 -6.92 -8.46
CA GLY A 47 4.60 -5.54 -8.04
C GLY A 47 5.58 -5.10 -6.97
N ALA A 48 5.86 -5.97 -6.01
CA ALA A 48 6.82 -5.68 -4.95
C ALA A 48 8.23 -5.53 -5.52
N MET A 49 8.61 -6.39 -6.47
CA MET A 49 9.92 -6.29 -7.12
C MET A 49 10.02 -5.01 -7.96
N ARG A 50 8.96 -4.64 -8.62
CA ARG A 50 8.93 -3.39 -9.37
C ARG A 50 9.04 -2.17 -8.45
N ALA A 51 8.38 -2.22 -7.30
CA ALA A 51 8.51 -1.18 -6.29
C ALA A 51 9.96 -1.08 -5.78
N LEU A 52 10.62 -2.22 -5.62
CA LEU A 52 12.02 -2.26 -5.22
C LEU A 52 12.90 -1.54 -6.26
N GLU A 53 12.73 -1.86 -7.54
CA GLU A 53 13.50 -1.21 -8.60
C GLU A 53 13.30 0.31 -8.59
N LEU A 54 12.06 0.74 -8.47
CA LEU A 54 11.73 2.15 -8.44
C LEU A 54 12.31 2.85 -7.21
N GLY A 55 12.30 2.18 -6.08
CA GLY A 55 12.92 2.70 -4.86
C GLY A 55 14.43 2.83 -5.01
N LEU A 56 15.07 1.84 -5.60
CA LEU A 56 16.52 1.88 -5.82
C LEU A 56 16.90 2.98 -6.81
N ASP A 57 16.05 3.28 -7.79
CA ASP A 57 16.27 4.38 -8.70
C ASP A 57 16.28 5.73 -7.96
N LYS A 58 15.61 5.81 -6.83
CA LYS A 58 15.59 7.01 -5.98
C LYS A 58 16.60 6.90 -4.84
N LYS A 59 17.55 5.97 -4.94
CA LYS A 59 18.62 5.78 -3.97
C LYS A 59 18.15 5.28 -2.60
N ALA A 60 17.10 4.47 -2.60
CA ALA A 60 16.67 3.82 -1.37
C ALA A 60 17.78 2.92 -0.84
N LEU A 61 17.83 2.81 0.48
CA LEU A 61 18.88 2.08 1.18
C LEU A 61 18.33 0.87 1.93
N GLU A 62 19.19 -0.10 2.15
CA GLU A 62 18.90 -1.30 2.94
C GLU A 62 17.56 -1.97 2.61
N PRO A 63 17.33 -2.33 1.36
CA PRO A 63 16.06 -2.94 0.99
C PRO A 63 15.92 -4.35 1.56
N VAL A 64 14.75 -4.66 2.08
CA VAL A 64 14.40 -6.00 2.55
C VAL A 64 13.01 -6.33 2.01
N LEU A 65 12.87 -7.48 1.40
CA LEU A 65 11.57 -7.95 0.93
C LEU A 65 11.19 -9.19 1.73
N LEU A 66 10.06 -9.11 2.43
CA LEU A 66 9.58 -10.18 3.29
C LEU A 66 8.40 -10.90 2.67
N ASP A 67 8.42 -12.22 2.72
CA ASP A 67 7.29 -13.05 2.33
C ASP A 67 6.49 -13.31 3.60
N VAL A 68 5.33 -12.71 3.70
CA VAL A 68 4.47 -12.81 4.88
C VAL A 68 3.20 -13.62 4.60
N ARG A 69 3.18 -14.37 3.51
CA ARG A 69 1.97 -15.13 3.13
C ARG A 69 1.50 -16.11 4.20
N GLN A 70 2.42 -16.66 4.96
CA GLN A 70 2.07 -17.60 6.02
C GLN A 70 1.75 -16.92 7.36
N LEU A 71 2.03 -15.65 7.49
CA LEU A 71 1.91 -14.92 8.74
C LEU A 71 0.86 -13.82 8.72
N CYS A 72 0.45 -13.40 7.55
CA CYS A 72 -0.42 -12.25 7.38
C CYS A 72 -1.60 -12.61 6.48
N SER A 73 -2.80 -12.22 6.89
CA SER A 73 -4.00 -12.51 6.10
C SER A 73 -4.39 -11.39 5.15
N PHE A 74 -3.76 -10.23 5.24
CA PHE A 74 -4.15 -9.06 4.45
C PHE A 74 -3.13 -8.63 3.41
N CYS A 75 -1.95 -9.21 3.39
CA CYS A 75 -0.97 -8.96 2.34
C CYS A 75 -0.03 -10.15 2.20
N ASN A 76 0.63 -10.24 1.09
CA ASN A 76 1.53 -11.36 0.80
C ASN A 76 3.00 -11.00 0.97
N TYR A 77 3.35 -9.76 0.68
CA TYR A 77 4.74 -9.30 0.76
C TYR A 77 4.85 -7.93 1.42
N GLN A 78 5.96 -7.70 2.08
CA GLN A 78 6.27 -6.39 2.62
C GLN A 78 7.67 -5.98 2.17
N LEU A 79 7.76 -4.83 1.52
CA LEU A 79 9.03 -4.26 1.10
C LEU A 79 9.40 -3.15 2.08
N VAL A 80 10.59 -3.23 2.64
CA VAL A 80 11.08 -2.23 3.60
C VAL A 80 12.30 -1.55 3.01
N LEU A 81 12.26 -0.24 2.97
CA LEU A 81 13.32 0.59 2.40
C LEU A 81 13.66 1.71 3.38
N SER A 82 14.85 2.25 3.26
CA SER A 82 15.28 3.40 4.08
C SER A 82 15.68 4.58 3.20
N GLY A 83 15.54 5.78 3.76
CA GLY A 83 16.09 7.01 3.21
C GLY A 83 16.99 7.67 4.23
N ARG A 84 17.99 8.43 3.78
CA ARG A 84 18.91 9.12 4.69
C ARG A 84 18.32 10.38 5.29
N SER A 85 17.33 10.96 4.63
CA SER A 85 16.68 12.19 5.10
C SER A 85 15.17 12.08 4.88
N GLU A 86 14.43 12.94 5.58
CA GLU A 86 12.99 13.00 5.40
C GLU A 86 12.62 13.30 3.96
N ARG A 87 13.37 14.20 3.33
CA ARG A 87 13.14 14.55 1.93
C ARG A 87 13.37 13.36 1.02
N GLN A 88 14.36 12.53 1.31
CA GLN A 88 14.61 11.34 0.52
C GLN A 88 13.51 10.29 0.72
N VAL A 89 13.00 10.14 1.93
CA VAL A 89 11.88 9.24 2.20
C VAL A 89 10.68 9.62 1.33
N ASP A 90 10.37 10.91 1.27
CA ASP A 90 9.27 11.38 0.43
C ASP A 90 9.56 11.15 -1.05
N ALA A 91 10.78 11.41 -1.49
CA ALA A 91 11.16 11.20 -2.88
C ALA A 91 11.08 9.72 -3.29
N ILE A 92 11.47 8.81 -2.40
CA ILE A 92 11.40 7.38 -2.66
C ILE A 92 9.93 6.95 -2.76
N ALA A 93 9.11 7.36 -1.80
CA ALA A 93 7.69 7.02 -1.79
C ALA A 93 6.98 7.57 -3.03
N ASP A 94 7.23 8.83 -3.37
CA ASP A 94 6.63 9.44 -4.55
C ASP A 94 7.10 8.78 -5.84
N GLY A 95 8.37 8.42 -5.92
CA GLY A 95 8.93 7.75 -7.08
C GLY A 95 8.31 6.38 -7.30
N ILE A 96 8.12 5.62 -6.23
CA ILE A 96 7.48 4.32 -6.29
C ILE A 96 6.02 4.48 -6.72
N ALA A 97 5.30 5.40 -6.09
CA ALA A 97 3.89 5.61 -6.41
C ALA A 97 3.70 6.06 -7.86
N ALA A 98 4.55 6.95 -8.34
CA ALA A 98 4.46 7.44 -9.71
C ALA A 98 4.80 6.35 -10.72
N GLY A 99 5.85 5.58 -10.46
CA GLY A 99 6.25 4.51 -11.36
C GLY A 99 5.23 3.39 -11.43
N LEU A 100 4.69 2.96 -10.30
CA LEU A 100 3.67 1.93 -10.29
C LEU A 100 2.37 2.43 -10.92
N LYS A 101 2.05 3.71 -10.76
CA LYS A 101 0.89 4.29 -11.41
C LYS A 101 1.05 4.26 -12.92
N ALA A 102 2.25 4.55 -13.42
CA ALA A 102 2.52 4.49 -14.85
C ALA A 102 2.38 3.04 -15.37
N ASP A 103 2.64 2.06 -14.52
CA ASP A 103 2.50 0.65 -14.86
C ASP A 103 1.05 0.15 -14.63
N GLY A 104 0.15 1.03 -14.22
CA GLY A 104 -1.27 0.68 -14.02
C GLY A 104 -1.65 0.29 -12.61
N LEU A 105 -0.73 0.38 -11.65
CA LEU A 105 -1.01 0.03 -10.27
C LEU A 105 -1.15 1.28 -9.41
N ARG A 106 -2.26 1.37 -8.69
CA ARG A 106 -2.48 2.49 -7.77
C ARG A 106 -2.58 1.95 -6.35
N PRO A 107 -2.06 2.68 -5.36
CA PRO A 107 -2.18 2.21 -3.99
C PRO A 107 -3.61 2.30 -3.49
N ILE A 108 -4.01 1.35 -2.66
CA ILE A 108 -5.29 1.39 -1.98
C ILE A 108 -5.26 2.50 -0.95
N SER A 109 -4.13 2.68 -0.28
CA SER A 109 -3.94 3.77 0.65
C SER A 109 -2.47 4.19 0.70
N SER A 110 -2.25 5.42 1.09
CA SER A 110 -0.91 5.98 1.23
C SER A 110 -0.92 6.82 2.50
N GLU A 111 -0.06 6.48 3.43
CA GLU A 111 -0.01 7.15 4.72
C GLU A 111 1.40 7.60 5.05
N GLY A 112 1.50 8.60 5.90
CA GLY A 112 2.78 9.01 6.47
C GLY A 112 3.70 9.81 5.57
N ALA A 113 3.37 9.98 4.32
CA ALA A 113 4.27 10.61 3.37
C ALA A 113 4.70 12.03 3.74
N ARG A 114 3.95 12.69 4.57
CA ARG A 114 4.30 14.07 4.92
C ARG A 114 5.13 14.19 6.19
N SER A 115 5.26 13.10 6.94
CA SER A 115 6.06 13.15 8.16
C SER A 115 7.54 12.99 7.86
N GLY A 116 7.88 12.43 6.72
CA GLY A 116 9.27 12.18 6.36
C GLY A 116 9.95 11.08 7.15
N GLN A 117 9.31 10.51 8.15
CA GLN A 117 9.90 9.46 8.96
C GLN A 117 9.46 8.07 8.56
N TRP A 118 8.26 7.93 8.08
CA TRP A 118 7.71 6.65 7.66
C TRP A 118 6.60 6.90 6.63
N ALA A 119 6.79 6.40 5.44
CA ALA A 119 5.75 6.40 4.42
C ALA A 119 5.31 4.97 4.16
N LEU A 120 4.00 4.77 4.05
CA LEU A 120 3.43 3.47 3.80
C LEU A 120 2.58 3.54 2.54
N LEU A 121 2.81 2.63 1.61
CA LEU A 121 2.02 2.51 0.40
C LEU A 121 1.42 1.10 0.37
N ASP A 122 0.10 1.02 0.47
CA ASP A 122 -0.60 -0.25 0.50
C ASP A 122 -1.18 -0.55 -0.88
N TYR A 123 -0.73 -1.64 -1.48
CA TYR A 123 -1.21 -2.09 -2.79
C TYR A 123 -2.08 -3.35 -2.69
N GLY A 124 -2.43 -3.77 -1.50
CA GLY A 124 -3.25 -4.96 -1.28
C GLY A 124 -2.40 -6.21 -1.14
N ASP A 125 -1.88 -6.71 -2.24
CA ASP A 125 -1.04 -7.92 -2.20
C ASP A 125 0.33 -7.67 -1.60
N PHE A 126 0.80 -6.45 -1.68
CA PHE A 126 2.06 -6.07 -1.05
C PHE A 126 1.98 -4.66 -0.46
N VAL A 127 2.80 -4.41 0.52
CA VAL A 127 2.89 -3.12 1.19
C VAL A 127 4.33 -2.64 1.12
N VAL A 128 4.51 -1.36 0.82
CA VAL A 128 5.84 -0.75 0.80
C VAL A 128 5.98 0.17 2.00
N HIS A 129 7.06 -0.01 2.75
CA HIS A 129 7.41 0.84 3.87
C HIS A 129 8.71 1.55 3.55
N VAL A 130 8.70 2.86 3.64
CA VAL A 130 9.91 3.67 3.47
C VAL A 130 10.16 4.41 4.77
N PHE A 131 11.24 4.11 5.44
CA PHE A 131 11.58 4.72 6.72
C PHE A 131 12.74 5.68 6.59
N LEU A 132 12.73 6.72 7.38
CA LEU A 132 13.96 7.43 7.67
C LEU A 132 14.85 6.40 8.38
N HIS A 133 16.09 6.26 7.94
CA HIS A 133 16.93 5.17 8.44
C HIS A 133 17.04 5.15 9.96
N ALA A 134 17.19 6.31 10.57
CA ALA A 134 17.27 6.40 12.04
C ALA A 134 15.97 5.96 12.73
N ALA A 135 14.83 6.12 12.07
CA ALA A 135 13.55 5.74 12.63
C ALA A 135 13.24 4.25 12.42
N ARG A 136 13.87 3.61 11.45
CA ARG A 136 13.60 2.21 11.12
C ARG A 136 13.85 1.28 12.30
N GLU A 137 14.93 1.49 13.03
CA GLU A 137 15.22 0.68 14.18
C GLU A 137 14.18 0.90 15.29
N HIS A 138 13.72 2.13 15.45
CA HIS A 138 12.74 2.45 16.48
C HIS A 138 11.40 1.75 16.23
N TYR A 139 10.94 1.70 14.99
CA TYR A 139 9.69 1.03 14.66
C TYR A 139 9.83 -0.49 14.57
N ASP A 140 11.05 -0.97 14.28
CA ASP A 140 11.38 -2.40 14.27
C ASP A 140 10.33 -3.28 13.57
N LEU A 141 9.92 -2.88 12.39
CA LEU A 141 8.95 -3.66 11.62
C LEU A 141 9.50 -5.04 11.27
N GLU A 142 10.79 -5.13 11.03
CA GLU A 142 11.43 -6.39 10.69
C GLU A 142 11.43 -7.35 11.88
N GLY A 143 11.52 -6.82 13.11
CA GLY A 143 11.39 -7.64 14.31
C GLY A 143 9.98 -8.19 14.48
N LEU A 144 8.96 -7.39 14.10
CA LEU A 144 7.59 -7.85 14.15
C LEU A 144 7.37 -9.01 13.21
N TRP A 145 8.03 -9.02 12.04
CA TRP A 145 7.92 -10.08 11.06
C TRP A 145 9.16 -10.99 11.06
N ASN A 146 9.73 -11.21 12.22
CA ASN A 146 10.96 -11.99 12.36
C ASN A 146 10.86 -13.42 11.81
N ASP A 147 9.67 -13.99 11.84
CA ASP A 147 9.46 -15.35 11.31
C ASP A 147 9.20 -15.36 9.80
N ALA A 148 9.14 -14.21 9.15
CA ALA A 148 8.90 -14.14 7.73
C ALA A 148 10.15 -14.53 6.95
N ALA A 149 9.95 -15.25 5.86
CA ALA A 149 11.06 -15.59 4.99
C ALA A 149 11.47 -14.33 4.22
N ARG A 150 12.77 -14.15 4.02
CA ARG A 150 13.26 -13.06 3.19
C ARG A 150 13.34 -13.53 1.76
N VAL A 151 12.74 -12.77 0.87
CA VAL A 151 12.83 -13.05 -0.57
C VAL A 151 14.22 -12.62 -1.04
N PRO A 152 14.97 -13.48 -1.72
CA PRO A 152 16.28 -13.08 -2.23
C PRO A 152 16.15 -11.94 -3.22
N ILE A 153 16.91 -10.87 -3.01
CA ILE A 153 16.94 -9.72 -3.89
C ILE A 153 18.37 -9.27 -4.10
N GLU A 154 18.64 -8.63 -5.21
CA GLU A 154 19.94 -8.06 -5.45
C GLU A 154 19.99 -6.68 -4.83
N VAL A 155 20.96 -6.46 -3.96
CA VAL A 155 21.15 -5.18 -3.29
C VAL A 155 22.43 -4.56 -3.81
N PRO A 156 22.32 -3.46 -4.58
CA PRO A 156 23.52 -2.78 -5.08
C PRO A 156 24.41 -2.30 -3.93
N ALA A 157 25.68 -2.20 -4.18
CA ALA A 157 26.61 -1.79 -3.13
C ALA A 157 26.32 -0.40 -2.58
N ASP A 158 25.85 0.51 -3.42
CA ASP A 158 25.51 1.87 -3.02
C ASP A 158 24.19 1.94 -2.25
N ALA A 159 23.43 0.86 -2.22
CA ALA A 159 22.20 0.80 -1.43
C ALA A 159 22.46 0.21 -0.04
N ARG A 160 23.69 -0.13 0.28
CA ARG A 160 24.06 -0.64 1.59
C ARG A 160 24.65 0.48 2.42
N ILE A 161 24.26 0.57 3.67
CA ILE A 161 24.85 1.53 4.58
C ILE A 161 26.05 0.86 5.21
N PRO A 162 27.24 1.47 5.15
CA PRO A 162 28.41 0.90 5.78
C PRO A 162 28.17 0.71 7.29
N ILE A 163 28.79 -0.32 7.83
CA ILE A 163 28.60 -0.67 9.23
C ILE A 163 29.02 0.48 10.15
N ASP A 164 30.05 1.22 9.78
CA ASP A 164 30.51 2.34 10.57
C ASP A 164 29.48 3.48 10.63
N GLU A 165 28.73 3.71 9.57
CA GLU A 165 27.68 4.72 9.59
C GLU A 165 26.46 4.26 10.37
N GLN A 166 26.23 2.96 10.46
CA GLN A 166 25.09 2.45 11.20
C GLN A 166 25.19 2.73 12.71
N TYR A 167 26.42 2.76 13.23
CA TYR A 167 26.60 3.01 14.64
C TYR A 167 26.57 4.50 15.01
N GLU A 168 26.91 5.37 14.07
CA GLU A 168 26.89 6.79 14.35
C GLU A 168 25.48 7.35 14.54
N THR A 169 24.51 6.79 13.86
CA THR A 169 23.14 7.25 13.99
C THR A 169 22.52 6.82 15.33
N SER A 170 23.06 5.79 15.96
CA SER A 170 22.54 5.36 17.25
C SER A 170 23.11 6.18 18.39
N ALA A 171 24.20 6.87 18.18
CA ALA A 171 24.86 7.61 19.22
C ALA A 171 24.32 9.02 19.40
N VAL A 172 23.54 9.50 18.47
CA VAL A 172 22.99 10.84 18.54
C VAL A 172 21.54 10.76 18.95
N SER A 173 21.30 10.63 20.19
CA SER A 173 19.92 10.62 20.68
C SER A 173 19.66 11.75 21.64
#